data_3fc94754d900596948d52b625cec0a5f
#
_entry.id   3fc94754d900596948d52b625cec0a5f
#
_cell.length_a   1.000
_cell.length_b   1.000
_cell.length_c   1.000
_cell.angle_alpha   90.00
_cell.angle_beta   90.00
_cell.angle_gamma   90.00
#
_symmetry.space_group_name_H-M   'P 1'
#
loop_
_entity.id
_entity.type
_entity.pdbx_description
1 polymer ?
#
loop_
_entity_poly.entity_id
_entity_poly.type
_entity_poly.pdbx_seq_one_letter_code
_entity_poly.pdbx_strand_id
1 'polypeptide(L)'
;MKNYSIEDIIPDIEQSMGYYVGVFEETPDPVIEWPHRHNFYSLVWFKKGVGINVIDFNEHEISSDRIFTINPNQIHNWNYSIDSSGYFILIDSPTARHLNIEFSNPFIDLKEADLQFIDEIFKRMLTGTNQLSAISYLFSLLLSSETPNYHSNQIISEFKNLISGNLDKNLSIDQYADKLGIAAGTLNQTCKIETGLTAKQLQLELKITEAKRLLLYADFNYSEIAFKLGFEDSSYFSRIFKKKTDLSPTQFLEKYPKIRKKS
;
A
#
# COMPACT_ATOMS: atom_id res chain seq x y z
N MET A 1 -10.95 2.01 12.14
CA MET A 1 -10.85 0.95 11.12
C MET A 1 -9.90 -0.11 11.65
N LYS A 2 -10.30 -1.38 11.60
CA LYS A 2 -9.49 -2.52 12.02
C LYS A 2 -8.30 -2.67 11.06
N ASN A 3 -7.15 -3.06 11.59
CA ASN A 3 -6.00 -3.49 10.81
C ASN A 3 -5.98 -5.02 10.84
N TYR A 4 -6.20 -5.66 9.71
CA TYR A 4 -6.32 -7.11 9.61
C TYR A 4 -4.94 -7.78 9.50
N SER A 5 -4.80 -8.96 10.10
CA SER A 5 -3.66 -9.86 9.89
C SER A 5 -3.99 -10.89 8.80
N ILE A 6 -3.01 -11.70 8.40
CA ILE A 6 -3.26 -12.79 7.44
C ILE A 6 -4.29 -13.78 8.01
N GLU A 7 -4.20 -14.09 9.29
CA GLU A 7 -5.11 -15.01 9.98
C GLU A 7 -6.54 -14.46 10.09
N ASP A 8 -6.72 -13.13 10.11
CA ASP A 8 -8.05 -12.52 10.02
C ASP A 8 -8.69 -12.71 8.63
N ILE A 9 -7.87 -12.82 7.58
CA ILE A 9 -8.31 -13.00 6.19
C ILE A 9 -8.45 -14.50 5.86
N ILE A 10 -7.50 -15.31 6.29
CA ILE A 10 -7.40 -16.75 6.04
C ILE A 10 -7.35 -17.46 7.41
N PRO A 11 -8.50 -17.79 8.02
CA PRO A 11 -8.53 -18.33 9.39
C PRO A 11 -7.86 -19.70 9.57
N ASP A 12 -7.77 -20.49 8.50
CA ASP A 12 -7.23 -21.86 8.54
C ASP A 12 -5.74 -21.94 8.17
N ILE A 13 -5.04 -20.79 8.11
CA ILE A 13 -3.61 -20.77 7.79
C ILE A 13 -2.79 -21.34 8.96
N GLU A 14 -1.82 -22.19 8.66
CA GLU A 14 -0.81 -22.58 9.65
C GLU A 14 0.03 -21.35 10.04
N GLN A 15 -0.04 -20.95 11.30
CA GLN A 15 0.59 -19.73 11.85
C GLN A 15 2.11 -19.60 11.62
N SER A 16 2.77 -20.67 11.21
CA SER A 16 4.24 -20.70 11.04
C SER A 16 4.74 -20.27 9.67
N MET A 17 3.87 -20.09 8.66
CA MET A 17 4.34 -19.94 7.27
C MET A 17 4.74 -18.52 6.88
N GLY A 18 4.20 -17.49 7.54
CA GLY A 18 4.50 -16.08 7.22
C GLY A 18 4.02 -15.60 5.84
N TYR A 19 3.39 -16.49 5.06
CA TYR A 19 2.82 -16.20 3.75
C TYR A 19 1.66 -17.14 3.42
N TYR A 20 0.83 -16.72 2.45
CA TYR A 20 -0.26 -17.53 1.87
C TYR A 20 -0.36 -17.28 0.37
N VAL A 21 -0.61 -18.32 -0.41
CA VAL A 21 -0.89 -18.27 -1.85
C VAL A 21 -2.27 -18.86 -2.08
N GLY A 22 -3.14 -18.09 -2.70
CA GLY A 22 -4.53 -18.50 -2.92
C GLY A 22 -5.04 -18.22 -4.32
N VAL A 23 -6.19 -18.82 -4.62
CA VAL A 23 -7.00 -18.65 -5.83
C VAL A 23 -8.33 -18.04 -5.40
N PHE A 24 -8.85 -17.06 -6.13
CA PHE A 24 -10.13 -16.42 -5.78
C PHE A 24 -11.27 -17.43 -5.68
N GLU A 25 -11.35 -18.32 -6.66
CA GLU A 25 -12.46 -19.28 -6.79
C GLU A 25 -12.47 -20.37 -5.69
N GLU A 26 -11.32 -20.60 -5.06
CA GLU A 26 -11.15 -21.65 -4.04
C GLU A 26 -11.07 -21.09 -2.61
N THR A 27 -10.92 -19.77 -2.49
CA THR A 27 -10.79 -19.10 -1.20
C THR A 27 -12.11 -18.43 -0.83
N PRO A 28 -12.72 -18.77 0.31
CA PRO A 28 -13.93 -18.09 0.78
C PRO A 28 -13.71 -16.58 0.91
N ASP A 29 -14.72 -15.80 0.55
CA ASP A 29 -14.69 -14.35 0.75
C ASP A 29 -14.44 -14.04 2.23
N PRO A 30 -13.43 -13.22 2.54
CA PRO A 30 -13.12 -12.87 3.93
C PRO A 30 -14.24 -12.03 4.53
N VAL A 31 -14.59 -12.29 5.80
CA VAL A 31 -15.55 -11.49 6.55
C VAL A 31 -14.85 -10.24 7.11
N ILE A 32 -14.64 -9.28 6.24
CA ILE A 32 -13.94 -8.02 6.57
C ILE A 32 -14.77 -6.80 6.14
N GLU A 33 -14.49 -5.67 6.78
CA GLU A 33 -15.11 -4.39 6.40
C GLU A 33 -14.39 -3.82 5.18
N TRP A 34 -15.12 -3.36 4.19
CA TRP A 34 -14.59 -2.62 3.04
C TRP A 34 -14.95 -1.12 3.14
N PRO A 35 -14.04 -0.18 2.85
CA PRO A 35 -12.59 -0.36 2.65
C PRO A 35 -11.88 -0.74 3.94
N HIS A 36 -10.71 -1.35 3.84
CA HIS A 36 -9.91 -1.79 4.98
C HIS A 36 -8.41 -1.57 4.80
N ARG A 37 -7.63 -1.97 5.80
CA ARG A 37 -6.17 -2.07 5.76
C ARG A 37 -5.73 -3.35 6.46
N HIS A 38 -4.52 -3.79 6.16
CA HIS A 38 -3.90 -4.96 6.76
C HIS A 38 -2.42 -4.72 7.10
N ASN A 39 -1.82 -5.58 7.92
CA ASN A 39 -0.44 -5.45 8.39
C ASN A 39 0.57 -6.28 7.58
N PHE A 40 0.17 -6.81 6.45
CA PHE A 40 0.95 -7.65 5.56
C PHE A 40 1.02 -7.05 4.15
N TYR A 41 1.91 -7.58 3.31
CA TYR A 41 2.00 -7.28 1.88
C TYR A 41 1.01 -8.15 1.12
N SER A 42 0.31 -7.58 0.14
CA SER A 42 -0.59 -8.33 -0.74
C SER A 42 -0.24 -8.08 -2.19
N LEU A 43 -0.17 -9.17 -2.97
CA LEU A 43 -0.04 -9.16 -4.41
C LEU A 43 -1.29 -9.84 -4.96
N VAL A 44 -1.99 -9.19 -5.90
CA VAL A 44 -3.28 -9.66 -6.43
C VAL A 44 -3.29 -9.56 -7.94
N TRP A 45 -3.49 -10.69 -8.62
CA TRP A 45 -3.56 -10.76 -10.07
C TRP A 45 -4.92 -11.30 -10.53
N PHE A 46 -5.67 -10.44 -11.22
CA PHE A 46 -6.93 -10.83 -11.88
C PHE A 46 -6.61 -11.40 -13.27
N LYS A 47 -6.82 -12.68 -13.46
CA LYS A 47 -6.72 -13.32 -14.79
C LYS A 47 -7.95 -13.04 -15.63
N LYS A 48 -9.08 -12.86 -14.98
CA LYS A 48 -10.37 -12.51 -15.56
C LYS A 48 -11.12 -11.59 -14.61
N GLY A 49 -11.91 -10.72 -15.17
CA GLY A 49 -12.74 -9.78 -14.42
C GLY A 49 -12.49 -8.35 -14.83
N VAL A 50 -13.42 -7.51 -14.44
CA VAL A 50 -13.35 -6.05 -14.63
C VAL A 50 -13.75 -5.35 -13.33
N GLY A 51 -13.30 -4.15 -13.15
CA GLY A 51 -13.65 -3.36 -11.98
C GLY A 51 -12.61 -2.31 -11.64
N ILE A 52 -12.65 -1.87 -10.40
CA ILE A 52 -11.76 -0.82 -9.88
C ILE A 52 -11.19 -1.27 -8.54
N ASN A 53 -9.89 -1.11 -8.38
CA ASN A 53 -9.21 -1.13 -7.10
C ASN A 53 -8.92 0.30 -6.66
N VAL A 54 -9.33 0.66 -5.46
CA VAL A 54 -9.00 1.95 -4.85
C VAL A 54 -7.92 1.74 -3.81
N ILE A 55 -6.73 2.30 -4.04
CA ILE A 55 -5.60 2.25 -3.10
C ILE A 55 -5.27 3.66 -2.66
N ASP A 56 -5.32 3.92 -1.36
CA ASP A 56 -5.06 5.24 -0.77
C ASP A 56 -5.76 6.38 -1.51
N PHE A 57 -7.03 6.16 -1.90
CA PHE A 57 -7.94 7.10 -2.59
C PHE A 57 -7.64 7.34 -4.07
N ASN A 58 -6.76 6.57 -4.68
CA ASN A 58 -6.55 6.55 -6.12
C ASN A 58 -7.25 5.34 -6.73
N GLU A 59 -7.99 5.57 -7.81
CA GLU A 59 -8.70 4.52 -8.54
C GLU A 59 -7.79 3.94 -9.62
N HIS A 60 -7.78 2.62 -9.70
CA HIS A 60 -7.02 1.85 -10.70
C HIS A 60 -7.92 0.80 -11.32
N GLU A 61 -8.00 0.79 -12.65
CA GLU A 61 -8.78 -0.22 -13.38
C GLU A 61 -8.17 -1.61 -13.21
N ILE A 62 -9.04 -2.60 -13.01
CA ILE A 62 -8.67 -4.02 -12.99
C ILE A 62 -8.53 -4.50 -14.44
N SER A 63 -7.38 -5.09 -14.75
CA SER A 63 -7.03 -5.61 -16.05
C SER A 63 -6.26 -6.92 -15.91
N SER A 64 -6.42 -7.84 -16.88
CA SER A 64 -5.76 -9.15 -16.84
C SER A 64 -4.24 -9.12 -17.05
N ASP A 65 -3.72 -8.01 -17.52
CA ASP A 65 -2.28 -7.74 -17.69
C ASP A 65 -1.68 -6.96 -16.52
N ARG A 66 -2.41 -6.86 -15.39
CA ARG A 66 -2.01 -6.06 -14.23
C ARG A 66 -2.02 -6.86 -12.95
N ILE A 67 -0.90 -6.81 -12.23
CA ILE A 67 -0.76 -7.31 -10.87
C ILE A 67 -0.83 -6.13 -9.91
N PHE A 68 -1.76 -6.12 -8.97
CA PHE A 68 -1.85 -5.13 -7.91
C PHE A 68 -0.94 -5.47 -6.75
N THR A 69 -0.40 -4.44 -6.13
CA THR A 69 0.50 -4.54 -4.98
C THR A 69 0.01 -3.62 -3.87
N ILE A 70 -0.11 -4.15 -2.66
CA ILE A 70 -0.60 -3.41 -1.50
C ILE A 70 0.40 -3.58 -0.37
N ASN A 71 0.95 -2.47 0.10
CA ASN A 71 1.84 -2.46 1.25
C ASN A 71 1.05 -2.48 2.57
N PRO A 72 1.69 -2.90 3.67
CA PRO A 72 1.09 -2.80 5.00
C PRO A 72 0.54 -1.40 5.29
N ASN A 73 -0.63 -1.36 5.93
CA ASN A 73 -1.35 -0.14 6.32
C ASN A 73 -1.93 0.71 5.18
N GLN A 74 -1.77 0.35 3.91
CA GLN A 74 -2.49 1.02 2.83
C GLN A 74 -3.98 0.72 2.92
N ILE A 75 -4.80 1.76 2.78
CA ILE A 75 -6.24 1.57 2.68
C ILE A 75 -6.60 1.21 1.25
N HIS A 76 -7.36 0.15 1.10
CA HIS A 76 -7.81 -0.26 -0.21
C HIS A 76 -9.25 -0.77 -0.19
N ASN A 77 -9.85 -0.78 -1.36
CA ASN A 77 -11.20 -1.27 -1.61
C ASN A 77 -11.27 -1.87 -3.01
N TRP A 78 -11.82 -3.07 -3.09
CA TRP A 78 -12.03 -3.77 -4.35
C TRP A 78 -13.49 -3.69 -4.75
N ASN A 79 -13.75 -3.32 -5.99
CA ASN A 79 -15.05 -3.44 -6.63
C ASN A 79 -14.84 -4.15 -7.98
N TYR A 80 -15.12 -5.43 -8.04
CA TYR A 80 -14.88 -6.28 -9.21
C TYR A 80 -16.08 -7.13 -9.56
N SER A 81 -16.12 -7.62 -10.82
CA SER A 81 -17.20 -8.45 -11.33
C SER A 81 -17.23 -9.83 -10.65
N ILE A 82 -18.42 -10.39 -10.49
CA ILE A 82 -18.64 -11.68 -9.79
C ILE A 82 -17.97 -12.88 -10.49
N ASP A 83 -17.69 -12.76 -11.77
CA ASP A 83 -16.99 -13.77 -12.56
C ASP A 83 -15.46 -13.60 -12.59
N SER A 84 -14.95 -12.76 -11.69
CA SER A 84 -13.49 -12.54 -11.55
C SER A 84 -12.79 -13.80 -11.08
N SER A 85 -11.63 -14.07 -11.66
CA SER A 85 -10.77 -15.18 -11.29
C SER A 85 -9.31 -14.74 -11.26
N GLY A 86 -8.50 -15.42 -10.46
CA GLY A 86 -7.09 -15.07 -10.36
C GLY A 86 -6.41 -15.57 -9.11
N TYR A 87 -5.25 -15.01 -8.85
CA TYR A 87 -4.37 -15.42 -7.78
C TYR A 87 -4.07 -14.27 -6.83
N PHE A 88 -3.74 -14.61 -5.59
CA PHE A 88 -3.19 -13.66 -4.65
C PHE A 88 -2.10 -14.29 -3.78
N ILE A 89 -1.20 -13.44 -3.31
CA ILE A 89 -0.15 -13.78 -2.34
C ILE A 89 -0.25 -12.79 -1.20
N LEU A 90 -0.32 -13.30 0.04
CA LEU A 90 -0.23 -12.52 1.26
C LEU A 90 1.11 -12.84 1.92
N ILE A 91 1.85 -11.84 2.38
CA ILE A 91 3.19 -12.04 2.98
C ILE A 91 3.32 -11.14 4.20
N ASP A 92 3.68 -11.70 5.34
CA ASP A 92 3.94 -10.92 6.53
C ASP A 92 5.23 -10.07 6.43
N SER A 93 5.34 -9.07 7.29
CA SER A 93 6.48 -8.15 7.26
C SER A 93 7.84 -8.81 7.55
N PRO A 94 7.96 -9.83 8.42
CA PRO A 94 9.21 -10.58 8.59
C PRO A 94 9.66 -11.32 7.32
N THR A 95 8.74 -12.07 6.69
CA THR A 95 9.02 -12.83 5.45
C THR A 95 9.33 -11.89 4.29
N ALA A 96 8.57 -10.81 4.13
CA ALA A 96 8.83 -9.80 3.10
C ALA A 96 10.23 -9.19 3.23
N ARG A 97 10.67 -8.88 4.45
CA ARG A 97 12.05 -8.41 4.70
C ARG A 97 13.10 -9.45 4.34
N HIS A 98 12.87 -10.72 4.69
CA HIS A 98 13.77 -11.81 4.33
C HIS A 98 13.92 -11.98 2.82
N LEU A 99 12.84 -11.76 2.07
CA LEU A 99 12.79 -11.86 0.60
C LEU A 99 13.11 -10.53 -0.11
N ASN A 100 13.40 -9.46 0.61
CA ASN A 100 13.58 -8.10 0.09
C ASN A 100 12.39 -7.62 -0.76
N ILE A 101 11.18 -7.93 -0.32
CA ILE A 101 9.94 -7.52 -1.01
C ILE A 101 9.50 -6.15 -0.48
N GLU A 102 9.33 -5.23 -1.40
CA GLU A 102 8.73 -3.92 -1.18
C GLU A 102 8.11 -3.42 -2.47
N PHE A 103 6.95 -2.79 -2.38
CA PHE A 103 6.23 -2.28 -3.54
C PHE A 103 6.37 -0.76 -3.63
N SER A 104 6.95 -0.30 -4.74
CA SER A 104 7.06 1.13 -5.04
C SER A 104 5.80 1.68 -5.73
N ASN A 105 5.15 0.86 -6.54
CA ASN A 105 3.96 1.21 -7.32
C ASN A 105 2.73 0.44 -6.83
N PRO A 106 1.51 0.95 -7.04
CA PRO A 106 0.26 0.28 -6.66
C PRO A 106 -0.07 -0.92 -7.56
N PHE A 107 0.59 -1.05 -8.69
CA PHE A 107 0.45 -2.17 -9.63
C PHE A 107 1.68 -2.30 -10.53
N ILE A 108 1.80 -3.44 -11.17
CA ILE A 108 2.81 -3.78 -12.18
C ILE A 108 2.06 -4.23 -13.42
N ASP A 109 2.26 -3.54 -14.55
CA ASP A 109 1.72 -3.97 -15.83
C ASP A 109 2.61 -5.05 -16.44
N LEU A 110 2.01 -6.17 -16.83
CA LEU A 110 2.68 -7.34 -17.39
C LEU A 110 2.73 -7.24 -18.91
N LYS A 111 3.79 -7.75 -19.50
CA LYS A 111 3.85 -7.94 -20.95
C LYS A 111 3.08 -9.21 -21.32
N GLU A 112 2.38 -9.19 -22.44
CA GLU A 112 1.62 -10.34 -22.93
C GLU A 112 2.47 -11.62 -23.02
N ALA A 113 3.74 -11.48 -23.40
CA ALA A 113 4.69 -12.60 -23.47
C ALA A 113 4.98 -13.25 -22.10
N ASP A 114 4.80 -12.55 -20.99
CA ASP A 114 5.11 -13.01 -19.64
C ASP A 114 3.91 -13.63 -18.93
N LEU A 115 2.67 -13.38 -19.40
CA LEU A 115 1.43 -13.80 -18.74
C LEU A 115 1.37 -15.31 -18.51
N GLN A 116 1.66 -16.10 -19.54
CA GLN A 116 1.64 -17.55 -19.44
C GLN A 116 2.69 -18.06 -18.45
N PHE A 117 3.88 -17.51 -18.48
CA PHE A 117 4.97 -17.91 -17.60
C PHE A 117 4.67 -17.59 -16.13
N ILE A 118 4.10 -16.41 -15.86
CA ILE A 118 3.69 -16.01 -14.51
C ILE A 118 2.55 -16.92 -14.02
N ASP A 119 1.59 -17.28 -14.88
CA ASP A 119 0.51 -18.21 -14.55
C ASP A 119 1.07 -19.59 -14.13
N GLU A 120 2.07 -20.10 -14.84
CA GLU A 120 2.71 -21.37 -14.49
C GLU A 120 3.45 -21.28 -13.14
N ILE A 121 4.06 -20.15 -12.79
CA ILE A 121 4.67 -19.95 -11.49
C ILE A 121 3.61 -20.02 -10.38
N PHE A 122 2.46 -19.34 -10.55
CA PHE A 122 1.37 -19.40 -9.57
C PHE A 122 0.81 -20.81 -9.41
N LYS A 123 0.55 -21.51 -10.50
CA LYS A 123 0.11 -22.92 -10.45
C LYS A 123 1.10 -23.79 -9.68
N ARG A 124 2.40 -23.60 -9.90
CA ARG A 124 3.42 -24.34 -9.18
C ARG A 124 3.44 -24.01 -7.69
N MET A 125 3.24 -22.76 -7.30
CA MET A 125 3.11 -22.39 -5.89
C MET A 125 1.93 -23.09 -5.21
N LEU A 126 0.82 -23.23 -5.90
CA LEU A 126 -0.38 -23.92 -5.37
C LEU A 126 -0.16 -25.42 -5.15
N THR A 127 0.80 -26.06 -5.79
CA THR A 127 1.11 -27.49 -5.56
C THR A 127 1.86 -27.76 -4.24
N GLY A 128 2.24 -26.72 -3.49
CA GLY A 128 2.79 -26.83 -2.13
C GLY A 128 4.28 -27.14 -2.04
N THR A 129 4.99 -27.37 -3.14
CA THR A 129 6.43 -27.67 -3.11
C THR A 129 7.27 -26.41 -3.38
N ASN A 130 8.21 -26.10 -2.48
CA ASN A 130 9.15 -24.97 -2.63
C ASN A 130 8.46 -23.60 -2.87
N GLN A 131 7.32 -23.36 -2.23
CA GLN A 131 6.53 -22.14 -2.40
C GLN A 131 7.36 -20.87 -2.16
N LEU A 132 8.15 -20.80 -1.08
CA LEU A 132 8.94 -19.60 -0.76
C LEU A 132 9.97 -19.28 -1.85
N SER A 133 10.61 -20.29 -2.44
CA SER A 133 11.54 -20.09 -3.56
C SER A 133 10.82 -19.61 -4.83
N ALA A 134 9.62 -20.11 -5.09
CA ALA A 134 8.80 -19.69 -6.22
C ALA A 134 8.29 -18.24 -6.02
N ILE A 135 7.89 -17.89 -4.80
CA ILE A 135 7.56 -16.50 -4.42
C ILE A 135 8.75 -15.59 -4.66
N SER A 136 9.94 -15.93 -4.11
CA SER A 136 11.16 -15.16 -4.31
C SER A 136 11.50 -14.96 -5.79
N TYR A 137 11.36 -16.00 -6.60
CA TYR A 137 11.59 -15.95 -8.04
C TYR A 137 10.58 -15.04 -8.75
N LEU A 138 9.29 -15.18 -8.46
CA LEU A 138 8.24 -14.31 -9.00
C LEU A 138 8.53 -12.84 -8.71
N PHE A 139 8.84 -12.51 -7.47
CA PHE A 139 9.17 -11.14 -7.11
C PHE A 139 10.45 -10.64 -7.78
N SER A 140 11.45 -11.47 -7.96
CA SER A 140 12.66 -11.11 -8.70
C SER A 140 12.37 -10.78 -10.16
N LEU A 141 11.42 -11.47 -10.80
CA LEU A 141 10.97 -11.15 -12.16
C LEU A 141 10.17 -9.84 -12.21
N LEU A 142 9.18 -9.69 -11.33
CA LEU A 142 8.29 -8.54 -11.32
C LEU A 142 9.02 -7.24 -10.97
N LEU A 143 9.94 -7.30 -10.02
CA LEU A 143 10.68 -6.12 -9.56
C LEU A 143 11.94 -5.84 -10.39
N SER A 144 12.45 -6.80 -11.15
CA SER A 144 13.63 -6.59 -12.04
C SER A 144 13.34 -5.75 -13.28
N SER A 145 12.07 -5.61 -13.66
CA SER A 145 11.67 -4.73 -14.77
C SER A 145 11.74 -3.24 -14.42
N GLU A 146 11.73 -2.91 -13.14
CA GLU A 146 12.11 -1.60 -12.64
C GLU A 146 13.64 -1.58 -12.54
N THR A 147 14.35 -0.79 -13.33
CA THR A 147 15.82 -0.67 -13.25
C THR A 147 16.20 -0.31 -11.80
N PRO A 148 16.78 -1.24 -11.03
CA PRO A 148 16.94 -1.00 -9.61
C PRO A 148 18.15 -0.13 -9.38
N ASN A 149 17.93 1.09 -9.01
CA ASN A 149 18.83 1.72 -8.10
C ASN A 149 18.49 1.21 -6.69
N TYR A 150 18.87 -0.04 -6.39
CA TYR A 150 18.53 -0.76 -5.15
C TYR A 150 18.75 0.11 -3.89
N HIS A 151 19.77 0.96 -3.91
CA HIS A 151 20.12 1.85 -2.81
C HIS A 151 19.14 3.03 -2.69
N SER A 152 18.65 3.57 -3.80
CA SER A 152 17.71 4.71 -3.77
C SER A 152 16.30 4.25 -3.36
N ASN A 153 15.86 3.06 -3.80
CA ASN A 153 14.58 2.50 -3.39
C ASN A 153 14.55 2.20 -1.89
N GLN A 154 15.65 1.66 -1.33
CA GLN A 154 15.77 1.44 0.12
C GLN A 154 15.66 2.75 0.91
N ILE A 155 16.36 3.81 0.48
CA ILE A 155 16.30 5.13 1.13
C ILE A 155 14.87 5.67 1.13
N ILE A 156 14.15 5.57 0.01
CA ILE A 156 12.75 6.03 -0.10
C ILE A 156 11.84 5.25 0.82
N SER A 157 12.00 3.94 0.87
CA SER A 157 11.23 3.08 1.75
C SER A 157 11.44 3.41 3.22
N GLU A 158 12.69 3.46 3.65
CA GLU A 158 13.04 3.83 5.02
C GLU A 158 12.54 5.25 5.36
N PHE A 159 12.61 6.19 4.42
CA PHE A 159 12.08 7.54 4.59
C PHE A 159 10.56 7.53 4.77
N LYS A 160 9.81 6.81 3.93
CA LYS A 160 8.35 6.65 4.08
C LYS A 160 7.99 6.03 5.44
N ASN A 161 8.72 5.00 5.86
CA ASN A 161 8.54 4.34 7.16
C ASN A 161 8.83 5.29 8.33
N LEU A 162 9.89 6.08 8.24
CA LEU A 162 10.21 7.10 9.24
C LEU A 162 9.13 8.18 9.31
N ILE A 163 8.59 8.64 8.18
CA ILE A 163 7.48 9.60 8.16
C ILE A 163 6.26 8.99 8.84
N SER A 164 5.87 7.78 8.46
CA SER A 164 4.70 7.08 9.01
C SER A 164 4.79 6.85 10.51
N GLY A 165 5.98 6.56 11.02
CA GLY A 165 6.24 6.39 12.45
C GLY A 165 6.38 7.70 13.25
N ASN A 166 6.40 8.87 12.60
CA ASN A 166 6.61 10.18 13.22
C ASN A 166 5.66 11.26 12.66
N LEU A 167 4.44 10.88 12.29
CA LEU A 167 3.46 11.81 11.70
C LEU A 167 3.09 12.96 12.64
N ASP A 168 3.03 12.68 13.93
CA ASP A 168 2.75 13.63 15.02
C ASP A 168 3.90 14.59 15.28
N LYS A 169 5.11 14.27 14.83
CA LYS A 169 6.29 15.10 14.99
C LYS A 169 6.50 15.97 13.76
N ASN A 170 6.76 17.24 13.97
CA ASN A 170 7.08 18.17 12.88
C ASN A 170 8.57 18.11 12.52
N LEU A 171 9.08 16.89 12.21
CA LEU A 171 10.49 16.72 11.86
C LEU A 171 10.83 17.43 10.55
N SER A 172 11.98 18.10 10.53
CA SER A 172 12.54 18.69 9.32
C SER A 172 13.13 17.61 8.38
N ILE A 173 13.38 17.96 7.13
CA ILE A 173 14.04 17.06 6.19
C ILE A 173 15.47 16.74 6.62
N ASP A 174 16.17 17.68 7.25
CA ASP A 174 17.50 17.44 7.81
C ASP A 174 17.45 16.37 8.91
N GLN A 175 16.47 16.46 9.83
CA GLN A 175 16.29 15.45 10.89
C GLN A 175 15.95 14.05 10.35
N TYR A 176 15.20 13.97 9.25
CA TYR A 176 14.99 12.68 8.58
C TYR A 176 16.25 12.16 7.90
N ALA A 177 17.00 13.04 7.23
CA ALA A 177 18.27 12.70 6.60
C ALA A 177 19.29 12.20 7.60
N ASP A 178 19.39 12.86 8.77
CA ASP A 178 20.25 12.41 9.90
C ASP A 178 19.87 11.00 10.38
N LYS A 179 18.57 10.72 10.50
CA LYS A 179 18.07 9.36 10.87
C LYS A 179 18.41 8.29 9.84
N LEU A 180 18.49 8.67 8.57
CA LEU A 180 18.87 7.79 7.45
C LEU A 180 20.40 7.71 7.25
N GLY A 181 21.18 8.51 7.99
CA GLY A 181 22.63 8.55 7.83
C GLY A 181 23.13 9.15 6.53
N ILE A 182 22.34 10.03 5.89
CA ILE A 182 22.66 10.65 4.59
C ILE A 182 22.51 12.18 4.66
N ALA A 183 23.07 12.90 3.69
CA ALA A 183 22.86 14.34 3.56
C ALA A 183 21.42 14.65 3.09
N ALA A 184 20.83 15.75 3.58
CA ALA A 184 19.48 16.20 3.17
C ALA A 184 19.38 16.47 1.65
N GLY A 185 20.46 16.94 1.03
CA GLY A 185 20.56 17.09 -0.42
C GLY A 185 20.44 15.77 -1.17
N THR A 186 21.10 14.72 -0.67
CA THR A 186 21.00 13.35 -1.19
C THR A 186 19.58 12.83 -1.07
N LEU A 187 18.97 12.93 0.12
CA LEU A 187 17.57 12.52 0.33
C LEU A 187 16.62 13.22 -0.65
N ASN A 188 16.78 14.55 -0.80
CA ASN A 188 15.93 15.32 -1.70
C ASN A 188 16.12 14.94 -3.17
N GLN A 189 17.36 14.69 -3.60
CA GLN A 189 17.66 14.22 -4.96
C GLN A 189 17.09 12.83 -5.22
N THR A 190 17.28 11.89 -4.28
CA THR A 190 16.73 10.53 -4.35
C THR A 190 15.20 10.58 -4.46
N CYS A 191 14.52 11.36 -3.61
CA CYS A 191 13.07 11.55 -3.71
C CYS A 191 12.64 12.03 -5.11
N LYS A 192 13.33 13.02 -5.67
CA LYS A 192 13.00 13.55 -7.01
C LYS A 192 13.18 12.53 -8.12
N ILE A 193 14.24 11.73 -8.06
CA ILE A 193 14.52 10.69 -9.07
C ILE A 193 13.46 9.58 -9.00
N GLU A 194 13.19 9.07 -7.80
CA GLU A 194 12.35 7.88 -7.61
C GLU A 194 10.84 8.20 -7.59
N THR A 195 10.45 9.40 -7.17
CA THR A 195 9.02 9.73 -6.98
C THR A 195 8.55 10.96 -7.75
N GLY A 196 9.44 11.68 -8.40
CA GLY A 196 9.15 12.98 -9.02
C GLY A 196 8.92 14.12 -8.00
N LEU A 197 8.93 13.84 -6.70
CA LEU A 197 8.64 14.79 -5.62
C LEU A 197 9.91 15.14 -4.84
N THR A 198 9.97 16.35 -4.30
CA THR A 198 10.96 16.65 -3.28
C THR A 198 10.66 15.88 -1.99
N ALA A 199 11.64 15.68 -1.12
CA ALA A 199 11.45 15.02 0.18
C ALA A 199 10.33 15.69 1.00
N LYS A 200 10.27 17.03 0.99
CA LYS A 200 9.20 17.78 1.68
C LYS A 200 7.82 17.57 1.04
N GLN A 201 7.75 17.48 -0.27
CA GLN A 201 6.50 17.18 -0.97
C GLN A 201 6.02 15.76 -0.66
N LEU A 202 6.94 14.77 -0.68
CA LEU A 202 6.62 13.38 -0.33
C LEU A 202 6.14 13.27 1.13
N GLN A 203 6.81 13.92 2.08
CA GLN A 203 6.35 14.01 3.47
C GLN A 203 4.93 14.56 3.56
N LEU A 204 4.65 15.61 2.81
CA LEU A 204 3.33 16.25 2.83
C LEU A 204 2.27 15.36 2.20
N GLU A 205 2.55 14.69 1.08
CA GLU A 205 1.62 13.72 0.45
C GLU A 205 1.22 12.61 1.44
N LEU A 206 2.19 12.03 2.14
CA LEU A 206 1.92 11.00 3.15
C LEU A 206 1.09 11.53 4.31
N LYS A 207 1.35 12.75 4.79
CA LYS A 207 0.51 13.39 5.82
C LYS A 207 -0.92 13.64 5.33
N ILE A 208 -1.11 14.06 4.08
CA ILE A 208 -2.44 14.28 3.51
C ILE A 208 -3.18 12.96 3.28
N THR A 209 -2.50 11.92 2.83
CA THR A 209 -3.09 10.58 2.73
C THR A 209 -3.59 10.10 4.10
N GLU A 210 -2.79 10.26 5.15
CA GLU A 210 -3.22 9.90 6.50
C GLU A 210 -4.35 10.82 7.01
N ALA A 211 -4.34 12.11 6.65
CA ALA A 211 -5.44 13.02 6.96
C ALA A 211 -6.77 12.54 6.38
N LYS A 212 -6.77 12.11 5.11
CA LYS A 212 -7.97 11.53 4.46
C LYS A 212 -8.47 10.30 5.24
N ARG A 213 -7.55 9.43 5.70
CA ARG A 213 -7.85 8.25 6.51
C ARG A 213 -8.51 8.64 7.83
N LEU A 214 -7.89 9.55 8.57
CA LEU A 214 -8.40 10.01 9.86
C LEU A 214 -9.78 10.69 9.73
N LEU A 215 -9.98 11.47 8.68
CA LEU A 215 -11.27 12.10 8.40
C LEU A 215 -12.38 11.07 8.20
N LEU A 216 -12.15 9.99 7.47
CA LEU A 216 -13.17 9.01 7.12
C LEU A 216 -13.43 7.97 8.21
N TYR A 217 -12.38 7.57 8.94
CA TYR A 217 -12.43 6.35 9.76
C TYR A 217 -12.16 6.57 11.24
N ALA A 218 -11.79 7.77 11.65
CA ALA A 218 -11.58 8.11 13.05
C ALA A 218 -12.61 9.12 13.55
N ASP A 219 -12.90 9.07 14.86
CA ASP A 219 -13.78 10.02 15.51
C ASP A 219 -13.00 11.23 16.07
N PHE A 220 -12.13 11.80 15.24
CA PHE A 220 -11.38 13.00 15.55
C PHE A 220 -12.00 14.21 14.88
N ASN A 221 -11.96 15.36 15.56
CA ASN A 221 -12.24 16.64 14.94
C ASN A 221 -11.06 17.16 14.12
N TYR A 222 -11.25 18.19 13.32
CA TYR A 222 -10.22 18.72 12.41
C TYR A 222 -8.97 19.22 13.13
N SER A 223 -9.11 19.78 14.33
CA SER A 223 -7.97 20.24 15.13
C SER A 223 -7.16 19.05 15.66
N GLU A 224 -7.84 18.03 16.14
CA GLU A 224 -7.18 16.80 16.60
C GLU A 224 -6.42 16.10 15.47
N ILE A 225 -7.02 16.05 14.26
CA ILE A 225 -6.35 15.50 13.08
C ILE A 225 -5.11 16.33 12.73
N ALA A 226 -5.23 17.66 12.71
CA ALA A 226 -4.09 18.54 12.44
C ALA A 226 -2.93 18.27 13.42
N PHE A 227 -3.20 18.23 14.72
CA PHE A 227 -2.17 17.96 15.74
C PHE A 227 -1.57 16.56 15.63
N LYS A 228 -2.40 15.53 15.39
CA LYS A 228 -1.91 14.15 15.16
C LYS A 228 -1.00 14.01 13.96
N LEU A 229 -1.12 14.92 13.00
CA LEU A 229 -0.27 14.98 11.81
C LEU A 229 0.87 16.00 11.95
N GLY A 230 1.11 16.52 13.17
CA GLY A 230 2.19 17.45 13.45
C GLY A 230 2.03 18.83 12.80
N PHE A 231 0.79 19.26 12.53
CA PHE A 231 0.52 20.65 12.15
C PHE A 231 0.30 21.48 13.41
N GLU A 232 0.92 22.65 13.47
CA GLU A 232 0.83 23.56 14.61
C GLU A 232 -0.52 24.27 14.68
N ASP A 233 -1.21 24.40 13.52
CA ASP A 233 -2.46 25.14 13.36
C ASP A 233 -3.42 24.40 12.41
N SER A 234 -4.66 24.23 12.85
CA SER A 234 -5.72 23.57 12.09
C SER A 234 -6.16 24.37 10.85
N SER A 235 -6.01 25.70 10.88
CA SER A 235 -6.32 26.55 9.72
C SER A 235 -5.26 26.37 8.63
N TYR A 236 -3.98 26.23 9.01
CA TYR A 236 -2.92 25.91 8.09
C TYR A 236 -3.09 24.51 7.50
N PHE A 237 -3.41 23.52 8.33
CA PHE A 237 -3.76 22.18 7.86
C PHE A 237 -4.89 22.23 6.82
N SER A 238 -5.99 22.92 7.11
CA SER A 238 -7.14 23.00 6.20
C SER A 238 -6.79 23.62 4.85
N ARG A 239 -5.94 24.67 4.86
CA ARG A 239 -5.45 25.30 3.61
C ARG A 239 -4.58 24.35 2.80
N ILE A 240 -3.66 23.63 3.44
CA ILE A 240 -2.78 22.67 2.78
C ILE A 240 -3.59 21.48 2.25
N PHE A 241 -4.52 20.94 3.06
CA PHE A 241 -5.41 19.87 2.66
C PHE A 241 -6.20 20.26 1.40
N LYS A 242 -6.84 21.46 1.40
CA LYS A 242 -7.56 21.97 0.24
C LYS A 242 -6.66 22.14 -0.98
N LYS A 243 -5.44 22.65 -0.81
CA LYS A 243 -4.48 22.82 -1.91
C LYS A 243 -4.08 21.48 -2.55
N LYS A 244 -4.08 20.39 -1.77
CA LYS A 244 -3.64 19.06 -2.22
C LYS A 244 -4.78 18.18 -2.73
N THR A 245 -6.02 18.44 -2.30
CA THR A 245 -7.18 17.59 -2.60
C THR A 245 -8.28 18.33 -3.39
N ASP A 246 -8.10 19.63 -3.63
CA ASP A 246 -9.09 20.56 -4.18
C ASP A 246 -10.37 20.70 -3.33
N LEU A 247 -10.44 20.00 -2.19
CA LEU A 247 -11.57 20.01 -1.26
C LEU A 247 -11.14 20.44 0.13
N SER A 248 -11.94 21.25 0.83
CA SER A 248 -11.72 21.43 2.27
C SER A 248 -11.97 20.11 3.00
N PRO A 249 -11.45 19.93 4.25
CA PRO A 249 -11.75 18.74 5.05
C PRO A 249 -13.26 18.47 5.19
N THR A 250 -14.08 19.51 5.31
CA THR A 250 -15.55 19.42 5.38
C THR A 250 -16.12 18.92 4.05
N GLN A 251 -15.75 19.55 2.93
CA GLN A 251 -16.19 19.15 1.60
C GLN A 251 -15.74 17.71 1.25
N PHE A 252 -14.57 17.31 1.75
CA PHE A 252 -14.10 15.94 1.59
C PHE A 252 -15.02 14.94 2.31
N LEU A 253 -15.44 15.22 3.55
CA LEU A 253 -16.40 14.37 4.27
C LEU A 253 -17.82 14.38 3.66
N GLU A 254 -18.23 15.48 3.04
CA GLU A 254 -19.51 15.54 2.31
C GLU A 254 -19.48 14.66 1.06
N LYS A 255 -18.36 14.70 0.33
CA LYS A 255 -18.15 13.88 -0.88
C LYS A 255 -17.95 12.39 -0.55
N TYR A 256 -17.26 12.09 0.55
CA TYR A 256 -16.96 10.75 1.03
C TYR A 256 -17.51 10.59 2.46
N PRO A 257 -18.81 10.30 2.61
CA PRO A 257 -19.43 10.24 3.93
C PRO A 257 -18.79 9.11 4.76
N LYS A 258 -18.57 9.41 6.05
CA LYS A 258 -18.10 8.39 7.02
C LYS A 258 -18.99 7.16 6.92
N ILE A 259 -18.40 6.00 6.75
CA ILE A 259 -19.11 4.73 6.89
C ILE A 259 -19.38 4.56 8.38
N ARG A 260 -20.55 5.03 8.83
CA ARG A 260 -20.99 4.81 10.21
C ARG A 260 -21.19 3.32 10.41
N LYS A 261 -20.50 2.74 11.41
CA LYS A 261 -20.89 1.43 11.92
C LYS A 261 -22.38 1.47 12.23
N LYS A 262 -23.17 0.63 11.56
CA LYS A 262 -24.49 0.31 12.08
C LYS A 262 -24.21 -0.44 13.39
N SER A 263 -24.55 0.23 14.51
CA SER A 263 -24.60 -0.38 15.85
C SER A 263 -25.60 -1.52 15.88
#